data_255efe2e3484719a4711d73ff0960721
#
_entry.id   255efe2e3484719a4711d73ff0960721
#
_cell.length_a   1.000
_cell.length_b   1.000
_cell.length_c   1.000
_cell.angle_alpha   90.00
_cell.angle_beta   90.00
_cell.angle_gamma   90.00
#
_symmetry.space_group_name_H-M   'P 1'
#
loop_
_entity.id
_entity.type
_entity.pdbx_description
1 polymer ?
#
loop_
_entity_poly.entity_id
_entity_poly.type
_entity_poly.pdbx_seq_one_letter_code
_entity_poly.pdbx_strand_id
1 'polypeptide(L)'
;MSVRAAWRLETLGFEQVFRYGPGKEDWMAAGLPIEGSKASIPRVGSVARRDIPTCRLDERLGGVSARVLATGWDQCVVVNEGNIVLGRLRRPALEGDADAIVETVMEPGPVTYRPHVVAEDAARTLAERHVQSVLVTTGDGELIGVFRPEDPASA
;
A
#
# COMPACT_ATOMS: atom_id res chain seq x y z
N MET A 1 0.33 18.84 10.46
CA MET A 1 0.73 19.74 11.56
C MET A 1 -0.51 20.09 12.39
N SER A 2 -0.39 20.13 13.73
CA SER A 2 -1.53 20.50 14.57
C SER A 2 -1.85 22.01 14.48
N VAL A 3 -3.10 22.40 14.78
CA VAL A 3 -3.53 23.82 14.82
C VAL A 3 -2.62 24.64 15.74
N ARG A 4 -2.26 24.09 16.90
CA ARG A 4 -1.35 24.75 17.88
C ARG A 4 0.03 25.02 17.31
N ALA A 5 0.58 24.09 16.51
CA ALA A 5 1.90 24.27 15.92
C ALA A 5 1.86 25.35 14.82
N ALA A 6 0.82 25.39 13.99
CA ALA A 6 0.64 26.45 13.00
C ALA A 6 0.55 27.83 13.67
N TRP A 7 -0.32 27.98 14.66
CA TRP A 7 -0.45 29.22 15.42
C TRP A 7 0.88 29.65 16.07
N ARG A 8 1.65 28.70 16.63
CA ARG A 8 2.96 29.01 17.23
C ARG A 8 3.96 29.52 16.20
N LEU A 9 3.96 28.98 14.98
CA LEU A 9 4.83 29.47 13.90
C LEU A 9 4.44 30.89 13.48
N GLU A 10 3.15 31.18 13.33
CA GLU A 10 2.66 32.52 13.03
C GLU A 10 3.09 33.53 14.12
N THR A 11 2.99 33.17 15.41
CA THR A 11 3.46 34.02 16.53
C THR A 11 4.98 34.20 16.55
N LEU A 12 5.75 33.36 15.88
CA LEU A 12 7.20 33.48 15.71
C LEU A 12 7.58 34.30 14.47
N GLY A 13 6.61 34.86 13.74
CA GLY A 13 6.84 35.74 12.59
C GLY A 13 6.90 35.04 11.25
N PHE A 14 6.52 33.75 11.15
CA PHE A 14 6.38 33.10 9.84
C PHE A 14 5.08 33.56 9.18
N GLU A 15 5.19 34.24 8.01
CA GLU A 15 4.04 34.81 7.32
C GLU A 15 3.26 33.80 6.48
N GLN A 16 3.91 32.68 6.05
CA GLN A 16 3.29 31.67 5.20
C GLN A 16 3.29 30.32 5.94
N VAL A 17 2.27 30.11 6.75
CA VAL A 17 2.08 28.86 7.50
C VAL A 17 0.92 28.07 6.91
N PHE A 18 1.22 26.92 6.29
CA PHE A 18 0.22 26.04 5.69
C PHE A 18 -0.04 24.83 6.56
N ARG A 19 -1.32 24.47 6.67
CA ARG A 19 -1.75 23.22 7.33
C ARG A 19 -2.10 22.18 6.29
N TYR A 20 -1.43 21.02 6.38
CA TYR A 20 -1.80 19.86 5.60
C TYR A 20 -2.71 18.97 6.46
N GLY A 21 -4.03 19.02 6.20
CA GLY A 21 -5.08 18.35 6.99
C GLY A 21 -4.91 16.85 7.09
N PRO A 22 -4.68 16.11 5.97
CA PRO A 22 -4.54 14.65 5.97
C PRO A 22 -3.34 14.14 6.78
N GLY A 23 -2.33 15.01 7.00
CA GLY A 23 -1.17 14.67 7.82
C GLY A 23 -0.05 13.99 7.04
N LYS A 24 1.03 13.64 7.76
CA LYS A 24 2.24 13.14 7.12
C LYS A 24 2.11 11.74 6.52
N GLU A 25 1.14 10.97 6.93
CA GLU A 25 0.88 9.65 6.32
C GLU A 25 0.43 9.80 4.87
N ASP A 26 -0.50 10.69 4.64
CA ASP A 26 -1.00 11.03 3.31
C ASP A 26 0.08 11.74 2.47
N TRP A 27 0.84 12.67 3.09
CA TRP A 27 2.01 13.30 2.46
C TRP A 27 3.00 12.27 1.92
N MET A 28 3.32 11.24 2.72
CA MET A 28 4.23 10.17 2.33
C MET A 28 3.60 9.22 1.30
N ALA A 29 2.29 8.95 1.38
CA ALA A 29 1.57 8.14 0.40
C ALA A 29 1.59 8.80 -0.99
N ALA A 30 1.50 10.13 -1.03
CA ALA A 30 1.63 10.92 -2.26
C ALA A 30 3.08 11.03 -2.77
N GLY A 31 4.07 10.47 -2.07
CA GLY A 31 5.49 10.52 -2.45
C GLY A 31 6.11 11.91 -2.36
N LEU A 32 5.53 12.81 -1.56
CA LEU A 32 6.00 14.18 -1.42
C LEU A 32 7.29 14.27 -0.59
N PRO A 33 8.15 15.28 -0.83
CA PRO A 33 9.45 15.41 -0.16
C PRO A 33 9.33 15.51 1.36
N ILE A 34 10.26 14.87 2.06
CA ILE A 34 10.41 14.98 3.52
C ILE A 34 11.82 15.42 3.86
N GLU A 35 11.96 16.13 4.97
CA GLU A 35 13.23 16.66 5.47
C GLU A 35 13.50 16.17 6.91
N GLY A 36 14.75 16.33 7.34
CA GLY A 36 15.21 15.99 8.68
C GLY A 36 16.11 14.76 8.72
N SER A 37 16.70 14.49 9.88
CA SER A 37 17.71 13.42 10.09
C SER A 37 17.22 12.00 9.77
N LYS A 38 15.92 11.80 9.68
CA LYS A 38 15.28 10.51 9.35
C LYS A 38 14.62 10.48 7.97
N ALA A 39 14.87 11.49 7.13
CA ALA A 39 14.28 11.57 5.79
C ALA A 39 14.79 10.46 4.85
N SER A 40 16.06 10.06 5.03
CA SER A 40 16.71 9.01 4.23
C SER A 40 16.36 7.59 4.65
N ILE A 41 15.64 7.39 5.77
CA ILE A 41 15.25 6.03 6.20
C ILE A 41 14.16 5.49 5.26
N PRO A 42 14.42 4.35 4.57
CA PRO A 42 13.43 3.75 3.68
C PRO A 42 12.14 3.39 4.42
N ARG A 43 11.01 3.70 3.81
CA ARG A 43 9.67 3.38 4.33
C ARG A 43 8.92 2.51 3.35
N VAL A 44 8.02 1.69 3.85
CA VAL A 44 7.28 0.76 2.98
C VAL A 44 6.56 1.47 1.83
N GLY A 45 6.08 2.69 2.03
CA GLY A 45 5.44 3.48 0.96
C GLY A 45 6.39 3.92 -0.16
N SER A 46 7.68 4.14 0.14
CA SER A 46 8.68 4.54 -0.85
C SER A 46 9.28 3.36 -1.61
N VAL A 47 9.29 2.17 -1.00
CA VAL A 47 9.89 0.95 -1.58
C VAL A 47 8.84 -0.06 -2.07
N ALA A 48 7.55 0.20 -1.84
CA ALA A 48 6.48 -0.69 -2.30
C ALA A 48 6.40 -0.72 -3.83
N ARG A 49 6.27 -1.92 -4.38
CA ARG A 49 5.99 -2.12 -5.80
C ARG A 49 4.56 -1.72 -6.13
N ARG A 50 4.42 -0.84 -7.11
CA ARG A 50 3.13 -0.29 -7.56
C ARG A 50 2.54 -1.00 -8.77
N ASP A 51 3.28 -1.93 -9.35
CA ASP A 51 2.93 -2.70 -10.56
C ASP A 51 2.11 -3.97 -10.26
N ILE A 52 1.61 -4.12 -9.02
CA ILE A 52 0.76 -5.27 -8.67
C ILE A 52 -0.55 -5.22 -9.45
N PRO A 53 -0.95 -6.35 -10.09
CA PRO A 53 -2.24 -6.41 -10.78
C PRO A 53 -3.41 -6.26 -9.82
N THR A 54 -4.45 -5.59 -10.29
CA THR A 54 -5.71 -5.40 -9.57
C THR A 54 -6.88 -6.01 -10.36
N CYS A 55 -7.95 -6.33 -9.65
CA CYS A 55 -9.22 -6.79 -10.24
C CYS A 55 -10.41 -6.28 -9.43
N ARG A 56 -11.61 -6.49 -9.95
CA ARG A 56 -12.89 -6.11 -9.33
C ARG A 56 -13.60 -7.34 -8.77
N LEU A 57 -14.56 -7.10 -7.88
CA LEU A 57 -15.35 -8.16 -7.24
C LEU A 57 -16.14 -9.02 -8.24
N ASP A 58 -16.69 -8.39 -9.27
CA ASP A 58 -17.57 -8.98 -10.26
C ASP A 58 -16.85 -9.66 -11.44
N GLU A 59 -15.52 -9.60 -11.49
CA GLU A 59 -14.77 -10.24 -12.55
C GLU A 59 -14.76 -11.76 -12.41
N ARG A 60 -14.63 -12.46 -13.55
CA ARG A 60 -14.40 -13.91 -13.58
C ARG A 60 -12.93 -14.25 -13.38
N LEU A 61 -12.68 -15.26 -12.57
CA LEU A 61 -11.34 -15.66 -12.14
C LEU A 61 -10.43 -16.01 -13.34
N GLY A 62 -10.93 -16.67 -14.36
CA GLY A 62 -10.14 -17.08 -15.54
C GLY A 62 -9.49 -15.89 -16.26
N GLY A 63 -10.24 -14.80 -16.44
CA GLY A 63 -9.72 -13.56 -17.03
C GLY A 63 -8.68 -12.87 -16.14
N VAL A 64 -8.92 -12.86 -14.84
CA VAL A 64 -8.00 -12.30 -13.84
C VAL A 64 -6.71 -13.11 -13.79
N SER A 65 -6.79 -14.44 -13.70
CA SER A 65 -5.65 -15.34 -13.63
C SER A 65 -4.74 -15.20 -14.85
N ALA A 66 -5.32 -15.15 -16.05
CA ALA A 66 -4.56 -14.95 -17.29
C ALA A 66 -3.77 -13.63 -17.28
N ARG A 67 -4.39 -12.54 -16.81
CA ARG A 67 -3.75 -11.22 -16.67
C ARG A 67 -2.62 -11.24 -15.66
N VAL A 68 -2.84 -11.85 -14.50
CA VAL A 68 -1.86 -11.93 -13.40
C VAL A 68 -0.64 -12.72 -13.84
N LEU A 69 -0.84 -13.88 -14.44
CA LEU A 69 0.26 -14.74 -14.93
C LEU A 69 1.10 -14.05 -16.01
N ALA A 70 0.48 -13.25 -16.88
CA ALA A 70 1.19 -12.49 -17.90
C ALA A 70 2.13 -11.41 -17.32
N THR A 71 1.88 -10.96 -16.09
CA THR A 71 2.72 -9.96 -15.40
C THR A 71 3.85 -10.56 -14.54
N GLY A 72 3.88 -11.87 -14.40
CA GLY A 72 4.83 -12.57 -13.52
C GLY A 72 4.51 -12.46 -12.02
N TRP A 73 3.34 -11.91 -11.65
CA TRP A 73 2.86 -11.88 -10.28
C TRP A 73 2.17 -13.21 -9.91
N ASP A 74 2.20 -13.53 -8.62
CA ASP A 74 1.56 -14.70 -8.02
C ASP A 74 0.34 -14.33 -7.15
N GLN A 75 -0.06 -13.06 -7.19
CA GLN A 75 -1.19 -12.52 -6.45
C GLN A 75 -1.82 -11.32 -7.17
N CYS A 76 -3.08 -11.05 -6.85
CA CYS A 76 -3.85 -9.92 -7.35
C CYS A 76 -4.59 -9.24 -6.19
N VAL A 77 -4.71 -7.93 -6.24
CA VAL A 77 -5.47 -7.17 -5.22
C VAL A 77 -6.86 -6.85 -5.74
N VAL A 78 -7.87 -7.19 -4.94
CA VAL A 78 -9.27 -6.86 -5.25
C VAL A 78 -9.57 -5.47 -4.73
N VAL A 79 -9.97 -4.57 -5.62
CA VAL A 79 -10.25 -3.16 -5.29
C VAL A 79 -11.59 -2.70 -5.85
N ASN A 80 -12.19 -1.66 -5.23
CA ASN A 80 -13.36 -0.98 -5.78
C ASN A 80 -12.97 0.14 -6.76
N GLU A 81 -13.95 0.89 -7.26
CA GLU A 81 -13.73 2.00 -8.20
C GLU A 81 -12.80 3.09 -7.65
N GLY A 82 -12.82 3.33 -6.34
CA GLY A 82 -11.95 4.26 -5.63
C GLY A 82 -10.58 3.68 -5.28
N ASN A 83 -10.18 2.54 -5.86
CA ASN A 83 -8.92 1.85 -5.56
C ASN A 83 -8.77 1.41 -4.08
N ILE A 84 -9.89 1.30 -3.35
CA ILE A 84 -9.89 0.82 -1.96
C ILE A 84 -9.74 -0.70 -1.96
N VAL A 85 -8.82 -1.20 -1.15
CA VAL A 85 -8.55 -2.64 -1.00
C VAL A 85 -9.72 -3.33 -0.30
N LEU A 86 -10.33 -4.31 -0.98
CA LEU A 86 -11.41 -5.14 -0.48
C LEU A 86 -10.93 -6.54 -0.10
N GLY A 87 -9.98 -7.07 -0.88
CA GLY A 87 -9.46 -8.42 -0.69
C GLY A 87 -8.20 -8.66 -1.51
N ARG A 88 -7.76 -9.91 -1.52
CA ARG A 88 -6.70 -10.36 -2.43
C ARG A 88 -6.95 -11.78 -2.92
N LEU A 89 -6.40 -12.08 -4.07
CA LEU A 89 -6.26 -13.42 -4.62
C LEU A 89 -4.80 -13.83 -4.52
N ARG A 90 -4.52 -14.96 -3.90
CA ARG A 90 -3.20 -15.59 -3.91
C ARG A 90 -3.18 -16.72 -4.95
N ARG A 91 -2.01 -17.25 -5.20
CA ARG A 91 -1.79 -18.30 -6.20
C ARG A 91 -2.80 -19.45 -6.14
N PRO A 92 -3.12 -20.05 -4.96
CA PRO A 92 -4.10 -21.14 -4.91
C PRO A 92 -5.49 -20.73 -5.40
N ALA A 93 -5.92 -19.50 -5.12
CA ALA A 93 -7.19 -18.98 -5.61
C ALA A 93 -7.14 -18.73 -7.13
N LEU A 94 -6.00 -18.19 -7.63
CA LEU A 94 -5.80 -17.93 -9.07
C LEU A 94 -5.78 -19.19 -9.92
N GLU A 95 -5.47 -20.34 -9.36
CA GLU A 95 -5.46 -21.68 -10.00
C GLU A 95 -6.83 -22.39 -9.86
N GLY A 96 -7.83 -21.73 -9.29
CA GLY A 96 -9.18 -22.26 -9.08
C GLY A 96 -10.05 -22.30 -10.32
N ASP A 97 -11.36 -22.46 -10.09
CA ASP A 97 -12.37 -22.53 -11.17
C ASP A 97 -12.42 -21.19 -11.93
N ALA A 98 -12.12 -21.25 -13.24
CA ALA A 98 -12.09 -20.08 -14.11
C ALA A 98 -13.43 -19.33 -14.21
N ASP A 99 -14.55 -20.03 -14.01
CA ASP A 99 -15.88 -19.45 -14.03
C ASP A 99 -16.32 -18.83 -12.70
N ALA A 100 -15.57 -19.06 -11.62
CA ALA A 100 -15.83 -18.47 -10.32
C ALA A 100 -15.76 -16.93 -10.37
N ILE A 101 -16.60 -16.26 -9.59
CA ILE A 101 -16.58 -14.81 -9.41
C ILE A 101 -15.52 -14.49 -8.33
N VAL A 102 -14.70 -13.47 -8.56
CA VAL A 102 -13.60 -13.03 -7.66
C VAL A 102 -14.08 -12.87 -6.22
N GLU A 103 -15.24 -12.24 -5.99
CA GLU A 103 -15.83 -12.04 -4.67
C GLU A 103 -15.98 -13.35 -3.86
N THR A 104 -16.26 -14.47 -4.52
CA THR A 104 -16.51 -15.76 -3.85
C THR A 104 -15.24 -16.52 -3.46
N VAL A 105 -14.11 -16.17 -4.04
CA VAL A 105 -12.82 -16.89 -3.88
C VAL A 105 -11.71 -16.04 -3.28
N MET A 106 -11.92 -14.73 -3.13
CA MET A 106 -10.92 -13.84 -2.54
C MET A 106 -10.77 -14.05 -1.03
N GLU A 107 -9.59 -13.70 -0.52
CA GLU A 107 -9.36 -13.49 0.91
C GLU A 107 -9.81 -12.06 1.27
N PRO A 108 -10.90 -11.85 2.04
CA PRO A 108 -11.37 -10.52 2.38
C PRO A 108 -10.49 -9.88 3.47
N GLY A 109 -10.42 -8.55 3.48
CA GLY A 109 -9.80 -7.77 4.56
C GLY A 109 -8.33 -8.10 4.84
N PRO A 110 -7.45 -8.12 3.84
CA PRO A 110 -6.05 -8.44 4.06
C PRO A 110 -5.38 -7.43 4.99
N VAL A 111 -4.38 -7.87 5.75
CA VAL A 111 -3.57 -6.99 6.58
C VAL A 111 -2.83 -5.99 5.69
N THR A 112 -2.85 -4.72 6.09
CA THR A 112 -2.19 -3.63 5.37
C THR A 112 -1.24 -2.86 6.27
N TYR A 113 -0.18 -2.30 5.70
CA TYR A 113 0.71 -1.37 6.36
C TYR A 113 0.50 0.06 5.85
N ARG A 114 0.77 1.02 6.72
CA ARG A 114 0.75 2.44 6.35
C ARG A 114 2.09 2.85 5.73
N PRO A 115 2.11 3.81 4.80
CA PRO A 115 3.30 4.15 4.02
C PRO A 115 4.48 4.66 4.86
N HIS A 116 4.22 5.20 6.05
CA HIS A 116 5.23 5.75 6.95
C HIS A 116 5.99 4.70 7.77
N VAL A 117 5.57 3.44 7.75
CA VAL A 117 6.26 2.35 8.47
C VAL A 117 7.67 2.18 7.92
N VAL A 118 8.66 2.07 8.82
CA VAL A 118 10.07 1.85 8.43
C VAL A 118 10.20 0.48 7.76
N ALA A 119 10.84 0.43 6.59
CA ALA A 119 10.93 -0.78 5.78
C ALA A 119 11.66 -1.93 6.51
N GLU A 120 12.73 -1.62 7.25
CA GLU A 120 13.48 -2.59 8.05
C GLU A 120 12.62 -3.21 9.17
N ASP A 121 11.84 -2.40 9.89
CA ASP A 121 10.93 -2.88 10.94
C ASP A 121 9.82 -3.74 10.35
N ALA A 122 9.29 -3.35 9.20
CA ALA A 122 8.31 -4.13 8.46
C ALA A 122 8.88 -5.48 8.05
N ALA A 123 10.08 -5.50 7.46
CA ALA A 123 10.75 -6.72 7.02
C ALA A 123 10.98 -7.69 8.19
N ARG A 124 11.47 -7.20 9.33
CA ARG A 124 11.66 -8.00 10.55
C ARG A 124 10.34 -8.61 11.02
N THR A 125 9.28 -7.81 11.11
CA THR A 125 7.96 -8.29 11.54
C THR A 125 7.37 -9.33 10.58
N LEU A 126 7.54 -9.16 9.27
CA LEU A 126 7.10 -10.12 8.26
C LEU A 126 7.87 -11.44 8.39
N ALA A 127 9.19 -11.39 8.59
CA ALA A 127 10.04 -12.57 8.79
C ALA A 127 9.61 -13.36 10.04
N GLU A 128 9.40 -12.69 11.18
CA GLU A 128 8.92 -13.31 12.43
C GLU A 128 7.57 -14.00 12.26
N ARG A 129 6.71 -13.49 11.39
CA ARG A 129 5.38 -14.03 11.11
C ARG A 129 5.33 -14.99 9.92
N HIS A 130 6.45 -15.28 9.29
CA HIS A 130 6.54 -16.08 8.07
C HIS A 130 5.63 -15.58 6.92
N VAL A 131 5.52 -14.25 6.79
CA VAL A 131 4.73 -13.58 5.77
C VAL A 131 5.67 -12.97 4.72
N GLN A 132 5.47 -13.30 3.46
CA GLN A 132 6.35 -12.89 2.36
C GLN A 132 6.06 -11.48 1.83
N SER A 133 4.82 -11.00 1.99
CA SER A 133 4.41 -9.71 1.44
C SER A 133 3.25 -9.10 2.22
N VAL A 134 3.18 -7.77 2.22
CA VAL A 134 2.07 -7.02 2.81
C VAL A 134 1.62 -5.90 1.86
N LEU A 135 0.32 -5.64 1.83
CA LEU A 135 -0.24 -4.52 1.08
C LEU A 135 0.05 -3.21 1.81
N VAL A 136 0.34 -2.17 1.04
CA VAL A 136 0.53 -0.82 1.57
C VAL A 136 -0.63 0.05 1.11
N THR A 137 -1.31 0.70 2.06
CA THR A 137 -2.50 1.51 1.79
C THR A 137 -2.43 2.87 2.47
N THR A 138 -3.19 3.84 1.94
CA THR A 138 -3.47 5.11 2.61
C THR A 138 -4.28 4.90 3.89
N GLY A 139 -4.54 5.99 4.65
CA GLY A 139 -5.44 6.02 5.81
C GLY A 139 -6.85 5.51 5.47
N ASP A 140 -7.34 5.81 4.29
CA ASP A 140 -8.67 5.46 3.80
C ASP A 140 -8.75 4.09 3.14
N GLY A 141 -7.61 3.36 3.07
CA GLY A 141 -7.54 2.01 2.51
C GLY A 141 -7.26 1.94 1.00
N GLU A 142 -6.93 3.07 0.37
CA GLU A 142 -6.54 3.11 -1.03
C GLU A 142 -5.20 2.40 -1.23
N LEU A 143 -5.11 1.55 -2.25
CA LEU A 143 -3.91 0.77 -2.57
C LEU A 143 -2.77 1.68 -3.05
N ILE A 144 -1.62 1.60 -2.38
CA ILE A 144 -0.36 2.22 -2.81
C ILE A 144 0.49 1.18 -3.55
N GLY A 145 0.55 -0.05 -3.05
CA GLY A 145 1.35 -1.12 -3.63
C GLY A 145 1.55 -2.30 -2.68
N VAL A 146 2.57 -3.10 -2.96
CA VAL A 146 2.97 -4.27 -2.16
C VAL A 146 4.41 -4.12 -1.70
N PHE A 147 4.64 -4.32 -0.42
CA PHE A 147 5.96 -4.42 0.15
C PHE A 147 6.37 -5.89 0.28
N ARG A 148 7.52 -6.23 -0.31
CA ARG A 148 8.22 -7.51 -0.16
C ARG A 148 9.62 -7.23 0.35
N PRO A 149 10.07 -7.83 1.47
CA PRO A 149 11.41 -7.60 2.01
C PRO A 149 12.56 -7.96 1.05
N GLU A 150 12.31 -8.89 0.13
CA GLU A 150 13.28 -9.39 -0.84
C GLU A 150 13.40 -8.52 -2.09
N ASP A 151 12.44 -7.62 -2.32
CA ASP A 151 12.52 -6.71 -3.46
C ASP A 151 13.63 -5.69 -3.20
N PRO A 152 14.58 -5.48 -4.13
CA PRO A 152 15.58 -4.44 -3.97
C PRO A 152 14.87 -3.10 -3.76
N ALA A 153 15.27 -2.38 -2.72
CA ALA A 153 14.80 -1.01 -2.51
C ALA A 153 15.03 -0.26 -3.82
N SER A 154 13.96 0.22 -4.42
CA SER A 154 14.07 1.00 -5.65
C SER A 154 15.04 2.16 -5.38
N ALA A 155 16.19 2.11 -6.03
CA ALA A 155 17.24 3.11 -5.93
C ALA A 155 16.77 4.44 -6.53
#